data_a4199ebb97f322166e5ff30db4e915bf
#
_entry.id   a4199ebb97f322166e5ff30db4e915bf
#
_cell.length_a   1.000
_cell.length_b   1.000
_cell.length_c   1.000
_cell.angle_alpha   90.00
_cell.angle_beta   90.00
_cell.angle_gamma   90.00
#
_symmetry.space_group_name_H-M   'P 1'
#
loop_
_entity.id
_entity.type
_entity.pdbx_description
1 polymer ?
#
loop_
_entity_poly.entity_id
_entity_poly.type
_entity_poly.pdbx_seq_one_letter_code
_entity_poly.pdbx_strand_id
1 'polypeptide(L)'
;MAKDIILKTGTYLQTVTNKDIASGKIPGASLEKFVVNLLKSPTCCVKYVNLSKANYTQATSLTTTVATTTPAGEIAPFSALTTGAGLAETGFTVTNAVVTADSVVLANVTDYSAVHGTAGLPQVIVDDVAAGSFKLIIVNGGANALNGTIRIGYTIF
;
A
#
# COMPACT_ATOMS: atom_id res chain seq x y z
N MET A 1 23.19 -21.21 8.30
CA MET A 1 22.30 -22.31 8.71
C MET A 1 21.03 -22.20 7.86
N ALA A 2 20.73 -23.20 7.04
CA ALA A 2 19.46 -23.26 6.31
C ALA A 2 18.33 -23.42 7.32
N LYS A 3 17.32 -22.55 7.28
CA LYS A 3 16.10 -22.71 8.10
C LYS A 3 15.19 -23.68 7.38
N ASP A 4 14.87 -24.78 8.02
CA ASP A 4 13.88 -25.72 7.54
C ASP A 4 12.48 -25.08 7.58
N ILE A 5 11.74 -25.21 6.49
CA ILE A 5 10.34 -24.79 6.43
C ILE A 5 9.51 -26.02 6.78
N ILE A 6 8.79 -25.95 7.88
CA ILE A 6 7.87 -27.01 8.28
C ILE A 6 6.50 -26.73 7.67
N LEU A 7 6.07 -27.60 6.77
CA LEU A 7 4.78 -27.54 6.10
C LEU A 7 3.81 -28.53 6.74
N LYS A 8 2.65 -28.05 7.17
CA LYS A 8 1.56 -28.90 7.65
C LYS A 8 0.55 -29.11 6.54
N THR A 9 0.52 -30.29 5.96
CA THR A 9 -0.50 -30.67 4.98
C THR A 9 -1.36 -31.79 5.58
N GLY A 10 -2.62 -31.48 5.90
CA GLY A 10 -3.50 -32.44 6.57
C GLY A 10 -3.00 -32.82 7.96
N THR A 11 -2.86 -34.11 8.24
CA THR A 11 -2.36 -34.67 9.50
C THR A 11 -0.84 -34.84 9.55
N TYR A 12 -0.11 -34.53 8.48
CA TYR A 12 1.33 -34.77 8.39
C TYR A 12 2.09 -33.44 8.39
N LEU A 13 3.15 -33.39 9.22
CA LEU A 13 4.18 -32.35 9.16
C LEU A 13 5.27 -32.80 8.20
N GLN A 14 5.48 -32.06 7.13
CA GLN A 14 6.58 -32.30 6.20
C GLN A 14 7.60 -31.19 6.32
N THR A 15 8.85 -31.52 6.59
CA THR A 15 9.98 -30.59 6.54
C THR A 15 10.52 -30.56 5.13
N VAL A 16 10.55 -29.39 4.52
CA VAL A 16 11.16 -29.15 3.21
C VAL A 16 12.45 -28.40 3.41
N THR A 17 13.56 -28.97 2.97
CA THR A 17 14.87 -28.35 3.06
C THR A 17 15.26 -27.71 1.72
N ASN A 18 16.18 -26.73 1.75
CA ASN A 18 16.77 -26.17 0.53
C ASN A 18 17.42 -27.25 -0.35
N LYS A 19 17.89 -28.35 0.24
CA LYS A 19 18.44 -29.49 -0.47
C LYS A 19 17.38 -30.25 -1.27
N ASP A 20 16.15 -30.34 -0.77
CA ASP A 20 15.05 -30.98 -1.46
C ASP A 20 14.60 -30.17 -2.68
N ILE A 21 14.63 -28.85 -2.57
CA ILE A 21 14.35 -27.93 -3.69
C ILE A 21 15.47 -28.04 -4.75
N ALA A 22 16.73 -27.97 -4.33
CA ALA A 22 17.90 -28.04 -5.23
C ALA A 22 18.05 -29.41 -5.92
N SER A 23 17.59 -30.49 -5.29
CA SER A 23 17.60 -31.84 -5.87
C SER A 23 16.45 -32.14 -6.83
N GLY A 24 15.55 -31.18 -7.06
CA GLY A 24 14.37 -31.33 -7.93
C GLY A 24 13.27 -32.26 -7.37
N LYS A 25 13.38 -32.67 -6.11
CA LYS A 25 12.36 -33.50 -5.44
C LYS A 25 11.06 -32.74 -5.24
N ILE A 26 11.13 -31.41 -5.13
CA ILE A 26 9.98 -30.51 -5.07
C ILE A 26 10.13 -29.50 -6.18
N PRO A 27 9.29 -29.54 -7.22
CA PRO A 27 9.30 -28.54 -8.28
C PRO A 27 9.03 -27.13 -7.72
N GLY A 28 9.81 -26.14 -8.15
CA GLY A 28 9.66 -24.74 -7.69
C GLY A 28 8.23 -24.20 -7.83
N ALA A 29 7.55 -24.54 -8.93
CA ALA A 29 6.14 -24.18 -9.15
C ALA A 29 5.18 -24.76 -8.09
N SER A 30 5.48 -25.94 -7.54
CA SER A 30 4.67 -26.54 -6.46
C SER A 30 4.91 -25.80 -5.13
N LEU A 31 6.10 -25.30 -4.89
CA LEU A 31 6.42 -24.51 -3.71
C LEU A 31 5.73 -23.12 -3.76
N GLU A 32 5.76 -22.46 -4.92
CA GLU A 32 5.06 -21.19 -5.11
C GLU A 32 3.55 -21.34 -4.88
N LYS A 33 2.94 -22.36 -5.47
CA LYS A 33 1.51 -22.65 -5.30
C LYS A 33 1.16 -22.94 -3.83
N PHE A 34 2.05 -23.64 -3.12
CA PHE A 34 1.88 -23.91 -1.70
C PHE A 34 1.98 -22.64 -0.86
N VAL A 35 2.97 -21.79 -1.08
CA VAL A 35 3.15 -20.51 -0.38
C VAL A 35 1.95 -19.59 -0.62
N VAL A 36 1.46 -19.50 -1.86
CA VAL A 36 0.24 -18.73 -2.18
C VAL A 36 -0.98 -19.27 -1.44
N ASN A 37 -1.16 -20.58 -1.36
CA ASN A 37 -2.29 -21.17 -0.62
C ASN A 37 -2.16 -20.99 0.89
N LEU A 38 -0.94 -21.03 1.43
CA LEU A 38 -0.68 -20.75 2.84
C LEU A 38 -1.03 -19.30 3.20
N LEU A 39 -0.65 -18.34 2.34
CA LEU A 39 -0.96 -16.92 2.55
C LEU A 39 -2.45 -16.61 2.43
N LYS A 40 -3.21 -17.42 1.68
CA LYS A 40 -4.68 -17.32 1.56
C LYS A 40 -5.44 -18.02 2.69
N SER A 41 -4.75 -18.80 3.52
CA SER A 41 -5.40 -19.50 4.64
C SER A 41 -5.81 -18.51 5.73
N PRO A 42 -7.06 -18.53 6.21
CA PRO A 42 -7.49 -17.65 7.31
C PRO A 42 -6.77 -17.93 8.64
N THR A 43 -6.07 -19.08 8.73
CA THR A 43 -5.28 -19.47 9.90
C THR A 43 -3.78 -19.20 9.73
N CYS A 44 -3.37 -18.64 8.60
CA CYS A 44 -1.96 -18.29 8.37
C CYS A 44 -1.60 -17.00 9.12
N CYS A 45 -0.85 -17.15 10.20
CA CYS A 45 -0.25 -16.00 10.91
C CYS A 45 1.03 -15.58 10.20
N VAL A 46 0.94 -14.67 9.25
CA VAL A 46 2.11 -14.02 8.66
C VAL A 46 2.58 -12.93 9.60
N LYS A 47 3.72 -13.12 10.25
CA LYS A 47 4.26 -12.15 11.21
C LYS A 47 4.74 -10.86 10.53
N TYR A 48 5.18 -10.95 9.28
CA TYR A 48 5.63 -9.82 8.48
C TYR A 48 5.24 -10.02 7.02
N VAL A 49 4.54 -9.06 6.44
CA VAL A 49 4.33 -8.94 5.00
C VAL A 49 5.28 -7.84 4.51
N ASN A 50 6.28 -8.21 3.73
CA ASN A 50 7.12 -7.23 3.04
C ASN A 50 6.46 -6.89 1.71
N LEU A 51 5.68 -5.80 1.69
CA LEU A 51 5.06 -5.30 0.47
C LEU A 51 6.09 -4.53 -0.36
N SER A 52 6.17 -4.83 -1.65
CA SER A 52 6.93 -3.99 -2.57
C SER A 52 6.43 -2.56 -2.48
N LYS A 53 7.33 -1.63 -2.24
CA LYS A 53 7.04 -0.20 -2.12
C LYS A 53 7.72 0.56 -3.27
N ALA A 54 7.01 1.50 -3.87
CA ALA A 54 7.55 2.41 -4.88
C ALA A 54 7.14 3.85 -4.60
N ASN A 55 7.87 4.80 -5.17
CA ASN A 55 7.58 6.22 -5.08
C ASN A 55 6.98 6.69 -6.41
N TYR A 56 5.91 7.46 -6.31
CA TYR A 56 5.17 8.03 -7.43
C TYR A 56 5.06 9.53 -7.27
N THR A 57 5.04 10.25 -8.38
CA THR A 57 4.84 11.70 -8.39
C THR A 57 3.62 12.02 -9.25
N GLN A 58 2.72 12.83 -8.71
CA GLN A 58 1.59 13.36 -9.47
C GLN A 58 2.10 14.44 -10.43
N ALA A 59 1.75 14.32 -11.70
CA ALA A 59 2.12 15.27 -12.72
C ALA A 59 1.00 16.31 -12.94
N THR A 60 1.34 17.46 -13.46
CA THR A 60 0.44 18.47 -14.07
C THR A 60 -0.48 19.22 -13.10
N SER A 61 -1.24 18.56 -12.23
CA SER A 61 -2.17 19.21 -11.29
C SER A 61 -2.53 18.31 -10.13
N LEU A 62 -3.14 18.88 -9.06
CA LEU A 62 -3.62 18.14 -7.88
C LEU A 62 -4.81 17.21 -8.17
N THR A 63 -5.40 17.27 -9.37
CA THR A 63 -6.49 16.37 -9.79
C THR A 63 -6.03 15.30 -10.80
N THR A 64 -4.76 15.36 -11.24
CA THR A 64 -4.23 14.39 -12.21
C THR A 64 -4.16 12.99 -11.60
N THR A 65 -4.64 12.00 -12.34
CA THR A 65 -4.57 10.57 -11.97
C THR A 65 -3.13 10.12 -11.81
N VAL A 66 -2.87 9.33 -10.77
CA VAL A 66 -1.57 8.69 -10.52
C VAL A 66 -1.68 7.20 -10.81
N ALA A 67 -0.89 6.71 -11.76
CA ALA A 67 -0.80 5.27 -12.03
C ALA A 67 0.26 4.64 -11.12
N THR A 68 -0.13 3.60 -10.39
CA THR A 68 0.74 2.85 -9.49
C THR A 68 0.74 1.37 -9.85
N THR A 69 1.82 0.64 -9.52
CA THR A 69 2.00 -0.76 -9.89
C THR A 69 2.29 -1.67 -8.70
N THR A 70 2.48 -1.10 -7.52
CA THR A 70 2.79 -1.85 -6.28
C THR A 70 1.63 -1.78 -5.29
N PRO A 71 1.44 -2.82 -4.44
CA PRO A 71 0.39 -2.83 -3.43
C PRO A 71 0.63 -1.82 -2.29
N ALA A 72 1.84 -1.28 -2.18
CA ALA A 72 2.17 -0.21 -1.25
C ALA A 72 3.09 0.81 -1.92
N GLY A 73 3.01 2.05 -1.49
CA GLY A 73 3.85 3.09 -2.08
C GLY A 73 3.70 4.43 -1.38
N GLU A 74 4.40 5.39 -1.95
CA GLU A 74 4.35 6.78 -1.53
C GLU A 74 4.07 7.66 -2.74
N ILE A 75 3.12 8.57 -2.64
CA ILE A 75 2.73 9.52 -3.69
C ILE A 75 3.10 10.92 -3.23
N ALA A 76 3.86 11.64 -4.06
CA ALA A 76 4.08 13.08 -3.91
C ALA A 76 3.07 13.83 -4.80
N PRO A 77 2.12 14.58 -4.24
CA PRO A 77 1.23 15.45 -5.01
C PRO A 77 2.01 16.50 -5.83
N PHE A 78 1.36 17.00 -6.88
CA PHE A 78 1.99 17.86 -7.90
C PHE A 78 2.67 19.12 -7.36
N SER A 79 2.09 19.77 -6.34
CA SER A 79 2.60 21.05 -5.83
C SER A 79 2.43 21.17 -4.32
N ALA A 80 2.98 22.27 -3.77
CA ALA A 80 2.67 22.69 -2.42
C ALA A 80 1.15 22.94 -2.30
N LEU A 81 0.60 22.54 -1.16
CA LEU A 81 -0.82 22.68 -0.85
C LEU A 81 -1.09 24.07 -0.27
N THR A 82 -2.23 24.64 -0.63
CA THR A 82 -2.71 25.94 -0.10
C THR A 82 -4.15 25.83 0.41
N THR A 83 -4.63 24.61 0.67
CA THR A 83 -5.98 24.31 1.13
C THR A 83 -6.32 25.10 2.39
N GLY A 84 -7.40 25.88 2.35
CA GLY A 84 -7.89 26.68 3.47
C GLY A 84 -8.25 25.83 4.68
N ALA A 85 -8.38 26.46 5.85
CA ALA A 85 -8.77 25.81 7.09
C ALA A 85 -10.13 25.11 6.97
N GLY A 86 -10.21 23.86 7.38
CA GLY A 86 -11.42 23.05 7.31
C GLY A 86 -11.90 22.69 5.90
N LEU A 87 -11.12 22.96 4.86
CA LEU A 87 -11.47 22.65 3.46
C LEU A 87 -10.78 21.36 2.98
N ALA A 88 -11.28 20.85 1.85
CA ALA A 88 -10.71 19.70 1.15
C ALA A 88 -10.34 20.08 -0.29
N GLU A 89 -9.32 19.45 -0.81
CA GLU A 89 -9.03 19.43 -2.26
C GLU A 89 -10.07 18.54 -2.98
N THR A 90 -10.23 18.72 -4.29
CA THR A 90 -11.14 17.90 -5.11
C THR A 90 -10.79 16.41 -5.08
N GLY A 91 -9.55 16.10 -4.76
CA GLY A 91 -9.02 14.75 -4.77
C GLY A 91 -8.59 14.27 -6.17
N PHE A 92 -7.88 13.17 -6.18
CA PHE A 92 -7.38 12.56 -7.42
C PHE A 92 -7.51 11.04 -7.38
N THR A 93 -7.64 10.44 -8.56
CA THR A 93 -7.72 8.99 -8.71
C THR A 93 -6.32 8.38 -8.71
N VAL A 94 -6.18 7.27 -8.00
CA VAL A 94 -5.02 6.37 -8.08
C VAL A 94 -5.46 5.12 -8.81
N THR A 95 -4.81 4.78 -9.93
CA THR A 95 -5.05 3.52 -10.63
C THR A 95 -4.03 2.48 -10.22
N ASN A 96 -4.50 1.27 -9.94
CA ASN A 96 -3.64 0.15 -9.55
C ASN A 96 -4.34 -1.19 -9.84
N ALA A 97 -3.72 -2.03 -10.64
CA ALA A 97 -4.32 -3.29 -11.10
C ALA A 97 -4.61 -4.33 -9.99
N VAL A 98 -4.01 -4.17 -8.79
CA VAL A 98 -4.26 -5.09 -7.67
C VAL A 98 -5.49 -4.70 -6.85
N VAL A 99 -6.04 -3.50 -7.03
CA VAL A 99 -7.25 -3.04 -6.32
C VAL A 99 -8.48 -3.78 -6.86
N THR A 100 -9.28 -4.29 -5.97
CA THR A 100 -10.61 -4.85 -6.26
C THR A 100 -11.69 -4.05 -5.54
N ALA A 101 -12.95 -4.26 -5.83
CA ALA A 101 -14.04 -3.61 -5.12
C ALA A 101 -14.10 -3.95 -3.62
N ASP A 102 -13.51 -5.10 -3.23
CA ASP A 102 -13.47 -5.58 -1.85
C ASP A 102 -12.14 -5.23 -1.14
N SER A 103 -11.23 -4.51 -1.81
CA SER A 103 -9.95 -4.13 -1.23
C SER A 103 -10.12 -3.13 -0.10
N VAL A 104 -9.33 -3.30 0.95
CA VAL A 104 -9.14 -2.28 2.00
C VAL A 104 -7.90 -1.47 1.65
N VAL A 105 -8.09 -0.17 1.44
CA VAL A 105 -6.98 0.75 1.17
C VAL A 105 -6.76 1.63 2.39
N LEU A 106 -5.54 1.63 2.92
CA LEU A 106 -5.12 2.55 3.97
C LEU A 106 -4.22 3.62 3.35
N ALA A 107 -4.47 4.88 3.69
CA ALA A 107 -3.61 5.98 3.29
C ALA A 107 -3.44 6.99 4.42
N ASN A 108 -2.26 7.58 4.51
CA ASN A 108 -1.94 8.62 5.49
C ASN A 108 -0.88 9.58 4.95
N VAL A 109 -0.78 10.76 5.56
CA VAL A 109 0.34 11.67 5.33
C VAL A 109 1.57 11.12 6.03
N THR A 110 2.65 10.88 5.28
CA THR A 110 3.92 10.37 5.79
C THR A 110 4.97 11.47 5.98
N ASP A 111 4.78 12.59 5.30
CA ASP A 111 5.67 13.76 5.41
C ASP A 111 4.90 15.04 5.13
N TYR A 112 5.24 16.13 5.81
CA TYR A 112 4.74 17.47 5.58
C TYR A 112 5.86 18.49 5.78
N SER A 113 6.18 19.25 4.74
CA SER A 113 7.32 20.16 4.72
C SER A 113 7.14 21.44 5.57
N ALA A 114 5.92 21.74 6.00
CA ALA A 114 5.62 22.90 6.83
C ALA A 114 5.42 22.54 8.31
N VAL A 115 5.35 23.56 9.16
CA VAL A 115 5.17 23.37 10.62
C VAL A 115 3.70 23.13 10.94
N HIS A 116 3.38 21.96 11.51
CA HIS A 116 2.04 21.62 11.98
C HIS A 116 1.51 22.67 12.97
N GLY A 117 0.23 22.98 12.83
CA GLY A 117 -0.45 23.97 13.70
C GLY A 117 -0.31 25.41 13.22
N THR A 118 0.82 25.83 12.69
CA THR A 118 0.99 27.18 12.10
C THR A 118 0.71 27.19 10.59
N ALA A 119 0.81 26.05 9.92
CA ALA A 119 0.60 25.90 8.48
C ALA A 119 -0.45 24.81 8.15
N GLY A 120 -1.48 24.69 8.96
CA GLY A 120 -2.55 23.70 8.80
C GLY A 120 -2.16 22.29 9.29
N LEU A 121 -3.07 21.34 9.07
CA LEU A 121 -2.90 19.93 9.45
C LEU A 121 -3.43 19.05 8.30
N PRO A 122 -2.55 18.59 7.39
CA PRO A 122 -2.98 17.76 6.28
C PRO A 122 -3.40 16.38 6.75
N GLN A 123 -4.53 15.91 6.21
CA GLN A 123 -5.09 14.58 6.39
C GLN A 123 -5.43 14.01 5.01
N VAL A 124 -5.55 12.68 4.91
CA VAL A 124 -5.94 12.00 3.68
C VAL A 124 -7.13 11.10 3.96
N ILE A 125 -8.12 11.18 3.08
CA ILE A 125 -9.28 10.31 3.06
C ILE A 125 -9.18 9.42 1.82
N VAL A 126 -9.44 8.13 1.99
CA VAL A 126 -9.63 7.18 0.88
C VAL A 126 -11.11 7.15 0.54
N ASP A 127 -11.42 7.26 -0.74
CA ASP A 127 -12.78 7.28 -1.27
C ASP A 127 -12.86 6.47 -2.58
N ASP A 128 -14.07 6.12 -3.02
CA ASP A 128 -14.35 5.47 -4.30
C ASP A 128 -13.45 4.25 -4.62
N VAL A 129 -13.32 3.31 -3.67
CA VAL A 129 -12.58 2.07 -3.92
C VAL A 129 -13.36 1.18 -4.88
N ALA A 130 -12.78 0.93 -6.05
CA ALA A 130 -13.37 0.15 -7.13
C ALA A 130 -12.32 -0.75 -7.79
N ALA A 131 -12.75 -1.69 -8.64
CA ALA A 131 -11.81 -2.53 -9.38
C ALA A 131 -10.86 -1.67 -10.23
N GLY A 132 -9.56 -1.79 -9.94
CA GLY A 132 -8.49 -1.07 -10.63
C GLY A 132 -8.20 0.34 -10.14
N SER A 133 -8.93 0.88 -9.14
CA SER A 133 -8.69 2.25 -8.68
C SER A 133 -9.26 2.57 -7.30
N PHE A 134 -8.76 3.66 -6.72
CA PHE A 134 -9.31 4.34 -5.55
C PHE A 134 -9.05 5.84 -5.66
N LYS A 135 -9.75 6.65 -4.88
CA LYS A 135 -9.56 8.10 -4.85
C LYS A 135 -8.93 8.53 -3.53
N LEU A 136 -8.04 9.50 -3.60
CA LEU A 136 -7.47 10.17 -2.43
C LEU A 136 -7.93 11.63 -2.40
N ILE A 137 -8.42 12.05 -1.23
CA ILE A 137 -8.86 13.42 -0.96
C ILE A 137 -7.97 13.98 0.14
N ILE A 138 -7.32 15.10 -0.12
CA ILE A 138 -6.51 15.80 0.88
C ILE A 138 -7.41 16.79 1.60
N VAL A 139 -7.42 16.72 2.92
CA VAL A 139 -8.23 17.57 3.79
C VAL A 139 -7.32 18.35 4.74
N ASN A 140 -7.64 19.60 4.97
CA ASN A 140 -7.01 20.39 6.02
C ASN A 140 -7.85 20.38 7.28
N GLY A 141 -7.47 19.57 8.27
CA GLY A 141 -8.10 19.54 9.59
C GLY A 141 -7.66 20.65 10.55
N GLY A 142 -6.73 21.53 10.13
CA GLY A 142 -6.20 22.61 10.95
C GLY A 142 -6.97 23.92 10.84
N ALA A 143 -6.67 24.85 11.75
CA ALA A 143 -7.27 26.19 11.78
C ALA A 143 -6.61 27.19 10.82
N ASN A 144 -5.46 26.88 10.25
CA ASN A 144 -4.73 27.69 9.29
C ASN A 144 -4.66 26.97 7.93
N ALA A 145 -4.47 27.72 6.84
CA ALA A 145 -4.28 27.13 5.52
C ALA A 145 -3.04 26.23 5.47
N LEU A 146 -3.09 25.17 4.67
CA LEU A 146 -1.90 24.39 4.34
C LEU A 146 -0.89 25.29 3.60
N ASN A 147 0.38 25.12 3.91
CA ASN A 147 1.46 25.86 3.25
C ASN A 147 2.71 24.97 3.16
N GLY A 148 2.66 23.97 2.29
CA GLY A 148 3.78 23.04 2.11
C GLY A 148 3.44 21.86 1.23
N THR A 149 4.46 21.07 0.92
CA THR A 149 4.32 19.80 0.21
C THR A 149 4.06 18.67 1.19
N ILE A 150 3.34 17.64 0.75
CA ILE A 150 3.12 16.41 1.51
C ILE A 150 3.63 15.19 0.75
N ARG A 151 3.79 14.09 1.47
CA ARG A 151 3.86 12.74 0.92
C ARG A 151 2.75 11.91 1.50
N ILE A 152 2.13 11.10 0.66
CA ILE A 152 1.01 10.23 1.02
C ILE A 152 1.48 8.78 0.89
N GLY A 153 1.58 8.09 2.01
CA GLY A 153 1.78 6.64 2.03
C GLY A 153 0.46 5.92 1.81
N TYR A 154 0.45 4.83 1.03
CA TYR A 154 -0.72 3.97 0.86
C TYR A 154 -0.35 2.49 0.94
N THR A 155 -1.31 1.67 1.32
CA THR A 155 -1.23 0.20 1.33
C THR A 155 -2.59 -0.39 0.96
N ILE A 156 -2.58 -1.41 0.07
CA ILE A 156 -3.75 -2.13 -0.44
C ILE A 156 -3.73 -3.55 0.15
N PHE A 157 -4.86 -4.00 0.70
CA PHE A 157 -5.10 -5.34 1.26
C PHE A 157 -6.22 -6.06 0.55
#